data_669785d99312a7a633870a80f4877134
#
_entry.id   669785d99312a7a633870a80f4877134
#
_cell.length_a   1.000
_cell.length_b   1.000
_cell.length_c   1.000
_cell.angle_alpha   90.00
_cell.angle_beta   90.00
_cell.angle_gamma   90.00
#
_symmetry.space_group_name_H-M   'P 1'
#
loop_
_entity.id
_entity.type
_entity.pdbx_description
1 polymer ?
#
loop_
_entity_poly.entity_id
_entity_poly.type
_entity_poly.pdbx_seq_one_letter_code
_entity_poly.pdbx_strand_id
1 'polypeptide(L)'
;MSRVGLVLGGGGVTGAAFHFGTMFSLRMATGWDPGDADVIVGTSSGAVVAALARSRVLSLESLVGDVDGETELAAALARRIYRRSRLHGVGRWMRHGILPGLRRPGIRLAVGSPAPYSTDGLAEWLRATLGPAATTWPDRPTTIVAYELESRSRVAFGTEGSPDTDLVTAVAASSAVPMVFEPVTIQGHRYVDGGVLSGTNADLVLGASEPLDLILVVAPMAAAETRPDARFYEAIFDRLGCEALAAELETVTAAWPDTEVLVLRPDRSILAETRPNPLSTAAALPAFLKTLRVMRATLAGPEVWPVLARHLAPARRRLPWGRRLRIGLSRA
;
A
#
# COMPACT_ATOMS: atom_id res chain seq x y z
N MET A 1 11.99 14.03 -17.81
CA MET A 1 10.84 13.52 -17.02
C MET A 1 11.26 13.57 -15.58
N SER A 2 10.37 13.94 -14.69
CA SER A 2 10.67 13.97 -13.25
C SER A 2 10.90 12.56 -12.71
N ARG A 3 11.80 12.44 -11.75
CA ARG A 3 12.03 11.20 -11.00
C ARG A 3 11.03 11.12 -9.87
N VAL A 4 10.24 10.06 -9.84
CA VAL A 4 9.10 9.94 -8.93
C VAL A 4 9.28 8.73 -8.02
N GLY A 5 9.22 8.96 -6.70
CA GLY A 5 9.07 7.92 -5.69
C GLY A 5 7.60 7.72 -5.33
N LEU A 6 7.18 6.48 -5.18
CA LEU A 6 5.84 6.12 -4.76
C LEU A 6 5.90 5.32 -3.45
N VAL A 7 5.30 5.85 -2.40
CA VAL A 7 5.18 5.18 -1.10
C VAL A 7 3.74 4.75 -0.89
N LEU A 8 3.53 3.46 -0.68
CA LEU A 8 2.22 2.85 -0.48
C LEU A 8 2.15 2.24 0.92
N GLY A 9 1.46 2.90 1.81
CA GLY A 9 1.35 2.50 3.21
C GLY A 9 0.44 1.31 3.47
N GLY A 10 0.50 0.75 4.66
CA GLY A 10 -0.41 -0.27 5.15
C GLY A 10 -1.83 0.26 5.38
N GLY A 11 -2.80 -0.64 5.48
CA GLY A 11 -4.19 -0.25 5.74
C GLY A 11 -5.18 -1.41 5.63
N GLY A 12 -4.69 -2.66 5.53
CA GLY A 12 -5.54 -3.84 5.39
C GLY A 12 -6.34 -3.85 4.09
N VAL A 13 -7.46 -4.53 4.06
CA VAL A 13 -8.32 -4.69 2.88
C VAL A 13 -8.89 -3.34 2.41
N THR A 14 -9.37 -2.52 3.34
CA THR A 14 -9.91 -1.20 2.99
C THR A 14 -8.80 -0.21 2.60
N GLY A 15 -7.59 -0.37 3.14
CA GLY A 15 -6.41 0.36 2.70
C GLY A 15 -6.00 -0.01 1.27
N ALA A 16 -6.08 -1.29 0.89
CA ALA A 16 -5.92 -1.69 -0.51
C ALA A 16 -6.95 -0.99 -1.40
N ALA A 17 -8.23 -0.98 -1.00
CA ALA A 17 -9.29 -0.28 -1.73
C ALA A 17 -9.00 1.22 -1.90
N PHE A 18 -8.49 1.87 -0.86
CA PHE A 18 -8.04 3.26 -0.91
C PHE A 18 -6.88 3.46 -1.89
N HIS A 19 -5.86 2.58 -1.87
CA HIS A 19 -4.75 2.61 -2.83
C HIS A 19 -5.25 2.47 -4.27
N PHE A 20 -6.10 1.46 -4.54
CA PHE A 20 -6.66 1.27 -5.87
C PHE A 20 -7.42 2.50 -6.36
N GLY A 21 -8.34 3.03 -5.54
CA GLY A 21 -9.10 4.23 -5.88
C GLY A 21 -8.20 5.44 -6.16
N THR A 22 -7.15 5.60 -5.37
CA THR A 22 -6.17 6.68 -5.53
C THR A 22 -5.34 6.50 -6.81
N MET A 23 -4.79 5.30 -7.07
CA MET A 23 -4.00 5.03 -8.28
C MET A 23 -4.81 5.19 -9.55
N PHE A 24 -6.06 4.69 -9.57
CA PHE A 24 -6.95 4.91 -10.71
C PHE A 24 -7.25 6.38 -10.94
N SER A 25 -7.54 7.13 -9.87
CA SER A 25 -7.80 8.57 -9.97
C SER A 25 -6.59 9.33 -10.49
N LEU A 26 -5.39 9.02 -10.03
CA LEU A 26 -4.14 9.59 -10.52
C LEU A 26 -3.92 9.29 -12.01
N ARG A 27 -4.07 8.03 -12.41
CA ARG A 27 -3.94 7.62 -13.82
C ARG A 27 -4.96 8.31 -14.73
N MET A 28 -6.20 8.45 -14.28
CA MET A 28 -7.24 9.18 -15.02
C MET A 28 -6.94 10.68 -15.13
N ALA A 29 -6.42 11.30 -14.07
CA ALA A 29 -6.15 12.73 -14.03
C ALA A 29 -4.89 13.12 -14.83
N THR A 30 -3.83 12.33 -14.75
CA THR A 30 -2.50 12.67 -15.25
C THR A 30 -2.05 11.83 -16.45
N GLY A 31 -2.63 10.66 -16.67
CA GLY A 31 -2.14 9.65 -17.63
C GLY A 31 -0.90 8.89 -17.11
N TRP A 32 -0.39 9.22 -15.93
CA TRP A 32 0.78 8.56 -15.36
C TRP A 32 0.43 7.16 -14.85
N ASP A 33 1.28 6.19 -15.15
CA ASP A 33 1.14 4.82 -14.65
C ASP A 33 1.97 4.64 -13.38
N PRO A 34 1.39 4.19 -12.24
CA PRO A 34 2.12 3.98 -10.99
C PRO A 34 3.34 3.05 -11.11
N GLY A 35 3.29 2.10 -12.05
CA GLY A 35 4.42 1.23 -12.36
C GLY A 35 5.60 1.96 -13.00
N ASP A 36 5.46 3.22 -13.43
CA ASP A 36 6.56 4.05 -13.96
C ASP A 36 7.37 4.76 -12.88
N ALA A 37 6.94 4.74 -11.62
CA ALA A 37 7.71 5.32 -10.52
C ALA A 37 9.17 4.81 -10.52
N ASP A 38 10.14 5.68 -10.25
CA ASP A 38 11.55 5.31 -10.20
C ASP A 38 11.84 4.38 -9.03
N VAL A 39 11.19 4.64 -7.89
CA VAL A 39 11.22 3.80 -6.68
C VAL A 39 9.81 3.56 -6.19
N ILE A 40 9.49 2.33 -5.78
CA ILE A 40 8.26 2.03 -5.02
C ILE A 40 8.64 1.43 -3.67
N VAL A 41 8.06 1.97 -2.61
CA VAL A 41 8.09 1.39 -1.27
C VAL A 41 6.68 0.95 -0.90
N GLY A 42 6.50 -0.31 -0.53
CA GLY A 42 5.19 -0.88 -0.16
C GLY A 42 5.20 -1.56 1.20
N THR A 43 4.18 -1.27 2.01
CA THR A 43 3.96 -1.91 3.31
C THR A 43 2.57 -2.53 3.36
N SER A 44 2.45 -3.80 3.76
CA SER A 44 1.15 -4.48 3.93
C SER A 44 0.28 -4.42 2.66
N SER A 45 -0.92 -3.84 2.74
CA SER A 45 -1.76 -3.63 1.55
C SER A 45 -1.07 -2.80 0.46
N GLY A 46 -0.20 -1.88 0.83
CA GLY A 46 0.63 -1.12 -0.11
C GLY A 46 1.66 -2.00 -0.83
N ALA A 47 2.18 -3.05 -0.18
CA ALA A 47 3.06 -4.03 -0.81
C ALA A 47 2.34 -4.81 -1.92
N VAL A 48 1.08 -5.19 -1.69
CA VAL A 48 0.23 -5.84 -2.71
C VAL A 48 0.07 -4.93 -3.93
N VAL A 49 -0.28 -3.67 -3.70
CA VAL A 49 -0.49 -2.69 -4.79
C VAL A 49 0.83 -2.37 -5.51
N ALA A 50 1.96 -2.31 -4.79
CA ALA A 50 3.29 -2.15 -5.38
C ALA A 50 3.62 -3.29 -6.35
N ALA A 51 3.40 -4.53 -5.95
CA ALA A 51 3.62 -5.70 -6.79
C ALA A 51 2.76 -5.68 -8.06
N LEU A 52 1.46 -5.37 -7.92
CA LEU A 52 0.53 -5.27 -9.05
C LEU A 52 0.90 -4.12 -10.00
N ALA A 53 1.30 -2.96 -9.46
CA ALA A 53 1.73 -1.82 -10.26
C ALA A 53 2.99 -2.12 -11.06
N ARG A 54 4.01 -2.69 -10.42
CA ARG A 54 5.26 -3.06 -11.10
C ARG A 54 5.08 -4.10 -12.19
N SER A 55 4.18 -5.06 -11.98
CA SER A 55 3.86 -6.09 -12.96
C SER A 55 2.86 -5.62 -14.03
N ARG A 56 2.44 -4.34 -14.02
CA ARG A 56 1.49 -3.76 -14.99
C ARG A 56 0.12 -4.44 -15.01
N VAL A 57 -0.25 -5.14 -13.95
CA VAL A 57 -1.54 -5.83 -13.80
C VAL A 57 -2.47 -5.12 -12.80
N LEU A 58 -2.16 -3.86 -12.45
CA LEU A 58 -3.02 -3.03 -11.60
C LEU A 58 -4.27 -2.61 -12.38
N SER A 59 -5.30 -3.45 -12.35
CA SER A 59 -6.57 -3.22 -13.02
C SER A 59 -7.76 -3.59 -12.12
N LEU A 60 -8.96 -3.09 -12.42
CA LEU A 60 -10.16 -3.50 -11.71
C LEU A 60 -10.44 -4.98 -11.90
N GLU A 61 -10.20 -5.49 -13.09
CA GLU A 61 -10.39 -6.88 -13.47
C GLU A 61 -9.52 -7.83 -12.62
N SER A 62 -8.27 -7.45 -12.32
CA SER A 62 -7.39 -8.22 -11.45
C SER A 62 -7.91 -8.32 -10.01
N LEU A 63 -8.68 -7.33 -9.54
CA LEU A 63 -9.29 -7.31 -8.21
C LEU A 63 -10.63 -8.04 -8.16
N VAL A 64 -11.52 -7.65 -9.07
CA VAL A 64 -12.93 -8.05 -9.04
C VAL A 64 -13.11 -9.41 -9.72
N GLY A 65 -12.42 -9.66 -10.85
CA GLY A 65 -12.68 -10.81 -11.70
C GLY A 65 -14.13 -10.80 -12.23
N ASP A 66 -14.64 -11.96 -12.60
CA ASP A 66 -16.03 -12.15 -13.05
C ASP A 66 -16.97 -12.33 -11.84
N VAL A 67 -17.21 -11.24 -11.10
CA VAL A 67 -18.04 -11.28 -9.89
C VAL A 67 -19.24 -10.35 -10.03
N ASP A 68 -20.43 -10.88 -9.90
CA ASP A 68 -21.70 -10.17 -10.01
C ASP A 68 -22.18 -9.63 -8.65
N GLY A 69 -21.62 -8.53 -8.19
CA GLY A 69 -22.13 -7.77 -7.05
C GLY A 69 -21.23 -7.73 -5.81
N GLU A 70 -21.63 -6.85 -4.87
CA GLU A 70 -20.84 -6.52 -3.69
C GLU A 70 -20.62 -7.70 -2.74
N THR A 71 -21.69 -8.48 -2.49
CA THR A 71 -21.64 -9.63 -1.58
C THR A 71 -20.73 -10.72 -2.10
N GLU A 72 -20.77 -10.98 -3.41
CA GLU A 72 -19.93 -11.97 -4.05
C GLU A 72 -18.47 -11.54 -4.07
N LEU A 73 -18.20 -10.27 -4.36
CA LEU A 73 -16.87 -9.69 -4.26
C LEU A 73 -16.29 -9.83 -2.84
N ALA A 74 -17.07 -9.46 -1.83
CA ALA A 74 -16.66 -9.60 -0.44
C ALA A 74 -16.31 -11.05 -0.07
N ALA A 75 -17.14 -12.00 -0.52
CA ALA A 75 -16.90 -13.43 -0.31
C ALA A 75 -15.67 -13.94 -1.09
N ALA A 76 -15.46 -13.48 -2.33
CA ALA A 76 -14.29 -13.82 -3.13
C ALA A 76 -12.99 -13.29 -2.50
N LEU A 77 -12.99 -12.04 -2.04
CA LEU A 77 -11.87 -11.45 -1.32
C LEU A 77 -11.59 -12.20 0.00
N ALA A 78 -12.64 -12.55 0.75
CA ALA A 78 -12.48 -13.29 1.99
C ALA A 78 -11.84 -14.66 1.77
N ARG A 79 -12.25 -15.40 0.73
CA ARG A 79 -11.65 -16.70 0.38
C ARG A 79 -10.19 -16.57 -0.04
N ARG A 80 -9.82 -15.48 -0.73
CA ARG A 80 -8.44 -15.22 -1.18
C ARG A 80 -7.54 -14.81 -0.02
N ILE A 81 -8.04 -14.00 0.91
CA ILE A 81 -7.23 -13.38 1.97
C ILE A 81 -7.22 -14.25 3.22
N TYR A 82 -8.37 -14.80 3.66
CA TYR A 82 -8.53 -15.48 4.95
C TYR A 82 -8.48 -17.00 4.82
N ARG A 83 -7.31 -17.54 4.48
CA ARG A 83 -7.10 -18.99 4.50
C ARG A 83 -6.85 -19.46 5.92
N ARG A 84 -7.61 -20.44 6.41
CA ARG A 84 -7.46 -20.97 7.77
C ARG A 84 -6.06 -21.57 7.98
N SER A 85 -5.41 -21.14 9.04
CA SER A 85 -4.14 -21.68 9.48
C SER A 85 -4.32 -23.00 10.24
N ARG A 86 -3.28 -23.82 10.26
CA ARG A 86 -3.20 -25.03 11.08
C ARG A 86 -2.67 -24.75 12.50
N LEU A 87 -2.92 -23.62 13.10
CA LEU A 87 -2.56 -23.25 14.49
C LEU A 87 -1.24 -23.88 15.01
N HIS A 88 -0.16 -23.77 14.23
CA HIS A 88 1.15 -24.25 14.66
C HIS A 88 1.84 -23.21 15.54
N GLY A 89 2.53 -23.66 16.57
CA GLY A 89 3.40 -22.77 17.37
C GLY A 89 2.83 -22.20 18.67
N VAL A 90 1.63 -22.63 19.13
CA VAL A 90 1.04 -22.22 20.42
C VAL A 90 2.03 -22.40 21.58
N GLY A 91 2.70 -23.54 21.66
CA GLY A 91 3.69 -23.81 22.73
C GLY A 91 4.92 -22.88 22.64
N ARG A 92 5.37 -22.55 21.45
CA ARG A 92 6.47 -21.60 21.24
C ARG A 92 6.06 -20.18 21.62
N TRP A 93 4.86 -19.77 21.26
CA TRP A 93 4.33 -18.46 21.63
C TRP A 93 4.13 -18.33 23.15
N MET A 94 3.60 -19.36 23.82
CA MET A 94 3.55 -19.38 25.29
C MET A 94 4.92 -19.18 25.90
N ARG A 95 5.95 -19.86 25.39
CA ARG A 95 7.31 -19.80 25.96
C ARG A 95 8.03 -18.49 25.67
N HIS A 96 7.88 -17.93 24.46
CA HIS A 96 8.66 -16.78 23.98
C HIS A 96 7.87 -15.47 23.87
N GLY A 97 6.54 -15.54 23.88
CA GLY A 97 5.64 -14.38 23.80
C GLY A 97 4.98 -14.07 25.15
N ILE A 98 4.21 -15.02 25.71
CA ILE A 98 3.44 -14.77 26.94
C ILE A 98 4.36 -14.60 28.15
N LEU A 99 5.25 -15.53 28.41
CA LEU A 99 6.10 -15.49 29.60
C LEU A 99 6.97 -14.23 29.72
N PRO A 100 7.66 -13.77 28.63
CA PRO A 100 8.36 -12.50 28.67
C PRO A 100 7.43 -11.29 28.62
N GLY A 101 6.26 -11.40 27.96
CA GLY A 101 5.28 -10.32 27.82
C GLY A 101 4.54 -9.99 29.10
N LEU A 102 4.38 -10.93 30.01
CA LEU A 102 3.81 -10.69 31.36
C LEU A 102 4.68 -9.74 32.20
N ARG A 103 5.99 -9.71 31.96
CA ARG A 103 6.91 -8.80 32.68
C ARG A 103 6.95 -7.39 32.07
N ARG A 104 6.63 -7.25 30.79
CA ARG A 104 6.55 -5.96 30.04
C ARG A 104 5.43 -6.05 29.00
N PRO A 105 4.18 -5.80 29.39
CA PRO A 105 3.05 -5.85 28.46
C PRO A 105 3.22 -4.81 27.35
N GLY A 106 2.87 -5.19 26.13
CA GLY A 106 2.97 -4.33 24.97
C GLY A 106 2.79 -5.12 23.67
N ILE A 107 3.18 -4.54 22.55
CA ILE A 107 3.09 -5.11 21.19
C ILE A 107 3.72 -6.52 21.09
N ARG A 108 4.66 -6.84 22.00
CA ARG A 108 5.33 -8.14 22.10
C ARG A 108 4.37 -9.32 22.35
N LEU A 109 3.23 -9.08 23.01
CA LEU A 109 2.21 -10.11 23.22
C LEU A 109 1.47 -10.46 21.93
N ALA A 110 1.29 -9.49 21.05
CA ALA A 110 0.62 -9.65 19.77
C ALA A 110 1.55 -10.20 18.69
N VAL A 111 2.81 -9.75 18.70
CA VAL A 111 3.81 -10.10 17.68
C VAL A 111 4.26 -11.56 17.85
N GLY A 112 4.04 -12.36 16.79
CA GLY A 112 4.38 -13.80 16.79
C GLY A 112 3.35 -14.70 17.48
N SER A 113 2.16 -14.18 17.86
CA SER A 113 1.05 -14.98 18.36
C SER A 113 0.55 -15.96 17.29
N PRO A 114 0.03 -17.14 17.70
CA PRO A 114 -0.71 -18.00 16.79
C PRO A 114 -1.91 -17.22 16.27
N ALA A 115 -2.14 -17.33 14.98
CA ALA A 115 -3.21 -16.61 14.32
C ALA A 115 -4.16 -17.56 13.58
N PRO A 116 -5.45 -17.19 13.41
CA PRO A 116 -6.44 -18.08 12.80
C PRO A 116 -6.23 -18.25 11.30
N TYR A 117 -5.44 -17.37 10.64
CA TYR A 117 -5.26 -17.36 9.20
C TYR A 117 -3.79 -17.39 8.81
N SER A 118 -3.52 -17.85 7.56
CA SER A 118 -2.24 -17.74 6.88
C SER A 118 -2.36 -16.78 5.69
N THR A 119 -1.22 -16.23 5.25
CA THR A 119 -1.14 -15.41 4.03
C THR A 119 -1.04 -16.23 2.74
N ASP A 120 -1.14 -17.58 2.81
CA ASP A 120 -1.01 -18.46 1.66
C ASP A 120 -2.04 -18.17 0.58
N GLY A 121 -3.30 -17.85 0.96
CA GLY A 121 -4.33 -17.51 0.00
C GLY A 121 -4.01 -16.23 -0.78
N LEU A 122 -3.47 -15.22 -0.10
CA LEU A 122 -2.98 -14.00 -0.73
C LEU A 122 -1.81 -14.31 -1.69
N ALA A 123 -0.85 -15.13 -1.24
CA ALA A 123 0.30 -15.52 -2.05
C ALA A 123 -0.12 -16.33 -3.30
N GLU A 124 -1.04 -17.27 -3.18
CA GLU A 124 -1.59 -18.04 -4.30
C GLU A 124 -2.28 -17.13 -5.33
N TRP A 125 -3.12 -16.21 -4.84
CA TRP A 125 -3.78 -15.24 -5.71
C TRP A 125 -2.78 -14.33 -6.43
N LEU A 126 -1.77 -13.82 -5.72
CA LEU A 126 -0.72 -13.01 -6.34
C LEU A 126 0.06 -13.79 -7.38
N ARG A 127 0.47 -15.03 -7.10
CA ARG A 127 1.16 -15.87 -8.09
C ARG A 127 0.33 -16.09 -9.35
N ALA A 128 -0.96 -16.35 -9.20
CA ALA A 128 -1.85 -16.49 -10.33
C ALA A 128 -2.01 -15.19 -11.14
N THR A 129 -2.06 -14.05 -10.46
CA THR A 129 -2.28 -12.73 -11.09
C THR A 129 -1.00 -12.19 -11.76
N LEU A 130 0.15 -12.36 -11.12
CA LEU A 130 1.44 -11.86 -11.61
C LEU A 130 2.08 -12.78 -12.66
N GLY A 131 1.69 -14.05 -12.68
CA GLY A 131 2.28 -15.04 -13.60
C GLY A 131 3.81 -15.17 -13.41
N PRO A 132 4.60 -15.08 -14.48
CA PRO A 132 6.07 -15.20 -14.38
C PRO A 132 6.73 -14.14 -13.50
N ALA A 133 6.14 -12.94 -13.38
CA ALA A 133 6.66 -11.87 -12.53
C ALA A 133 6.54 -12.16 -11.02
N ALA A 134 5.84 -13.23 -10.63
CA ALA A 134 5.68 -13.61 -9.23
C ALA A 134 6.97 -14.09 -8.56
N THR A 135 7.89 -14.67 -9.34
CA THR A 135 9.11 -15.31 -8.84
C THR A 135 10.37 -14.46 -8.98
N THR A 136 10.26 -13.29 -9.61
CA THR A 136 11.38 -12.38 -9.86
C THR A 136 11.10 -11.01 -9.24
N TRP A 137 12.16 -10.30 -8.87
CA TRP A 137 12.04 -8.90 -8.51
C TRP A 137 11.91 -8.04 -9.77
N PRO A 138 11.14 -6.94 -9.72
CA PRO A 138 11.07 -5.99 -10.81
C PRO A 138 12.44 -5.34 -11.11
N ASP A 139 12.71 -5.01 -12.38
CA ASP A 139 13.94 -4.32 -12.77
C ASP A 139 14.09 -2.93 -12.12
N ARG A 140 12.96 -2.25 -11.90
CA ARG A 140 12.95 -0.96 -11.20
C ARG A 140 12.92 -1.14 -9.69
N PRO A 141 13.66 -0.32 -8.93
CA PRO A 141 13.71 -0.38 -7.47
C PRO A 141 12.34 -0.51 -6.82
N THR A 142 12.18 -1.58 -6.07
CA THR A 142 10.92 -1.91 -5.40
C THR A 142 11.23 -2.51 -4.05
N THR A 143 10.78 -1.85 -2.99
CA THR A 143 11.04 -2.24 -1.62
C THR A 143 9.74 -2.70 -0.96
N ILE A 144 9.74 -3.91 -0.43
CA ILE A 144 8.64 -4.48 0.35
C ILE A 144 9.07 -4.57 1.81
N VAL A 145 8.28 -3.96 2.70
CA VAL A 145 8.68 -3.78 4.10
C VAL A 145 8.01 -4.78 5.00
N ALA A 146 8.79 -5.51 5.78
CA ALA A 146 8.31 -6.39 6.84
C ALA A 146 9.08 -6.17 8.15
N TYR A 147 8.61 -6.80 9.22
CA TYR A 147 9.25 -6.80 10.53
C TYR A 147 9.73 -8.21 10.88
N GLU A 148 11.02 -8.36 11.16
CA GLU A 148 11.62 -9.62 11.59
C GLU A 148 11.49 -9.81 13.10
N LEU A 149 10.99 -10.97 13.53
CA LEU A 149 10.72 -11.24 14.94
C LEU A 149 11.99 -11.53 15.74
N GLU A 150 12.99 -12.15 15.14
CA GLU A 150 14.23 -12.56 15.79
C GLU A 150 15.14 -11.35 16.05
N SER A 151 15.47 -10.58 15.03
CA SER A 151 16.29 -9.37 15.14
C SER A 151 15.53 -8.18 15.70
N ARG A 152 14.19 -8.22 15.66
CA ARG A 152 13.29 -7.12 16.07
C ARG A 152 13.53 -5.84 15.27
N SER A 153 13.79 -6.01 14.01
CA SER A 153 14.11 -4.92 13.12
C SER A 153 13.23 -4.88 11.87
N ARG A 154 13.17 -3.74 11.25
CA ARG A 154 12.59 -3.55 9.94
C ARG A 154 13.47 -4.23 8.89
N VAL A 155 12.86 -4.96 7.99
CA VAL A 155 13.52 -5.56 6.82
C VAL A 155 12.88 -4.98 5.56
N ALA A 156 13.75 -4.49 4.68
CA ALA A 156 13.39 -3.90 3.38
C ALA A 156 13.74 -4.90 2.27
N PHE A 157 12.85 -5.84 1.96
CA PHE A 157 13.06 -6.79 0.87
C PHE A 157 13.17 -6.08 -0.47
N GLY A 158 14.03 -6.60 -1.36
CA GLY A 158 14.31 -6.02 -2.65
C GLY A 158 15.42 -4.98 -2.64
N THR A 159 16.06 -4.76 -1.48
CA THR A 159 17.27 -3.91 -1.34
C THR A 159 18.51 -4.76 -1.15
N GLU A 160 19.69 -4.18 -1.39
CA GLU A 160 20.97 -4.85 -1.16
C GLU A 160 21.10 -5.31 0.31
N GLY A 161 21.57 -6.54 0.51
CA GLY A 161 21.73 -7.15 1.82
C GLY A 161 20.44 -7.65 2.48
N SER A 162 19.27 -7.49 1.85
CA SER A 162 18.04 -8.11 2.32
C SER A 162 18.07 -9.63 2.10
N PRO A 163 17.32 -10.41 2.95
CA PRO A 163 17.20 -11.84 2.75
C PRO A 163 16.68 -12.19 1.34
N ASP A 164 17.27 -13.21 0.71
CA ASP A 164 16.86 -13.68 -0.61
C ASP A 164 15.47 -14.34 -0.53
N THR A 165 14.53 -13.82 -1.30
CA THR A 165 13.16 -14.33 -1.41
C THR A 165 12.49 -13.80 -2.68
N ASP A 166 11.43 -14.46 -3.15
CA ASP A 166 10.62 -13.93 -4.26
C ASP A 166 9.70 -12.78 -3.83
N LEU A 167 9.27 -11.98 -4.82
CA LEU A 167 8.40 -10.82 -4.59
C LEU A 167 7.12 -11.19 -3.83
N VAL A 168 6.46 -12.29 -4.21
CA VAL A 168 5.18 -12.69 -3.60
C VAL A 168 5.36 -13.12 -2.15
N THR A 169 6.43 -13.83 -1.84
CA THR A 169 6.76 -14.23 -0.48
C THR A 169 7.07 -13.02 0.41
N ALA A 170 7.80 -12.02 -0.13
CA ALA A 170 8.04 -10.75 0.57
C ALA A 170 6.71 -10.00 0.84
N VAL A 171 5.80 -9.94 -0.15
CA VAL A 171 4.47 -9.32 0.02
C VAL A 171 3.63 -10.07 1.05
N ALA A 172 3.67 -11.41 1.04
CA ALA A 172 2.97 -12.23 2.05
C ALA A 172 3.49 -11.96 3.46
N ALA A 173 4.82 -11.84 3.63
CA ALA A 173 5.45 -11.48 4.90
C ALA A 173 5.04 -10.07 5.35
N SER A 174 5.07 -9.10 4.43
CA SER A 174 4.64 -7.71 4.68
C SER A 174 3.15 -7.60 5.04
N SER A 175 2.32 -8.57 4.65
CA SER A 175 0.87 -8.60 4.90
C SER A 175 0.47 -9.48 6.09
N ALA A 176 1.43 -10.07 6.80
CA ALA A 176 1.18 -10.96 7.93
C ALA A 176 0.87 -10.16 9.21
N VAL A 177 -0.31 -9.54 9.26
CA VAL A 177 -0.78 -8.72 10.40
C VAL A 177 -0.82 -9.58 11.67
N PRO A 178 -0.10 -9.19 12.75
CA PRO A 178 -0.09 -9.94 14.01
C PRO A 178 -1.49 -10.18 14.55
N MET A 179 -1.71 -11.33 15.19
CA MET A 179 -2.98 -11.82 15.74
C MET A 179 -4.03 -12.23 14.67
N VAL A 180 -3.84 -11.85 13.40
CA VAL A 180 -4.74 -12.19 12.31
C VAL A 180 -4.12 -13.27 11.42
N PHE A 181 -2.86 -13.08 11.05
CA PHE A 181 -2.11 -14.01 10.21
C PHE A 181 -0.88 -14.56 10.92
N GLU A 182 -0.54 -15.81 10.62
CA GLU A 182 0.69 -16.42 11.08
C GLU A 182 1.91 -15.69 10.48
N PRO A 183 3.02 -15.59 11.24
CA PRO A 183 4.27 -15.11 10.69
C PRO A 183 4.73 -15.96 9.50
N VAL A 184 5.24 -15.31 8.47
CA VAL A 184 5.85 -15.98 7.31
C VAL A 184 7.29 -16.31 7.64
N THR A 185 7.72 -17.56 7.34
CA THR A 185 9.11 -17.99 7.55
C THR A 185 9.89 -17.91 6.24
N ILE A 186 10.98 -17.13 6.23
CA ILE A 186 11.93 -16.99 5.13
C ILE A 186 13.32 -17.31 5.66
N GLN A 187 14.01 -18.27 5.08
CA GLN A 187 15.37 -18.71 5.47
C GLN A 187 15.52 -18.99 6.98
N GLY A 188 14.47 -19.51 7.63
CA GLY A 188 14.47 -19.85 9.06
C GLY A 188 14.13 -18.69 10.00
N HIS A 189 14.01 -17.47 9.50
CA HIS A 189 13.58 -16.27 10.23
C HIS A 189 12.08 -16.00 10.00
N ARG A 190 11.41 -15.40 10.99
CA ARG A 190 9.96 -15.15 10.95
C ARG A 190 9.68 -13.67 10.76
N TYR A 191 8.77 -13.40 9.84
CA TYR A 191 8.40 -12.05 9.46
C TYR A 191 6.91 -11.81 9.68
N VAL A 192 6.57 -10.60 10.09
CA VAL A 192 5.21 -10.08 10.20
C VAL A 192 5.10 -8.75 9.48
N ASP A 193 3.88 -8.23 9.40
CA ASP A 193 3.55 -6.96 8.74
C ASP A 193 4.49 -5.82 9.17
N GLY A 194 5.04 -5.11 8.19
CA GLY A 194 5.92 -3.96 8.41
C GLY A 194 5.24 -2.78 9.13
N GLY A 195 3.90 -2.73 9.08
CA GLY A 195 3.09 -1.76 9.82
C GLY A 195 3.21 -1.85 11.35
N VAL A 196 3.87 -2.89 11.88
CA VAL A 196 4.23 -2.99 13.30
C VAL A 196 5.15 -1.84 13.75
N LEU A 197 6.03 -1.36 12.88
CA LEU A 197 6.92 -0.22 13.16
C LEU A 197 6.37 1.09 12.60
N SER A 198 6.04 1.10 11.34
CA SER A 198 5.44 2.25 10.67
C SER A 198 4.48 1.79 9.58
N GLY A 199 3.36 2.47 9.48
CA GLY A 199 2.39 2.21 8.42
C GLY A 199 2.89 2.61 7.03
N THR A 200 3.87 3.51 6.91
CA THR A 200 4.31 4.08 5.62
C THR A 200 5.73 3.69 5.24
N ASN A 201 6.69 3.76 6.16
CA ASN A 201 8.11 3.52 5.90
C ASN A 201 8.66 4.40 4.76
N ALA A 202 8.24 5.68 4.72
CA ALA A 202 8.54 6.59 3.62
C ALA A 202 10.03 6.95 3.50
N ASP A 203 10.78 6.89 4.59
CA ASP A 203 12.22 7.10 4.64
C ASP A 203 13.02 6.13 3.75
N LEU A 204 12.46 4.97 3.43
CA LEU A 204 13.11 3.98 2.56
C LEU A 204 13.23 4.41 1.09
N VAL A 205 12.58 5.48 0.67
CA VAL A 205 12.82 6.08 -0.66
C VAL A 205 14.24 6.60 -0.80
N LEU A 206 14.91 6.89 0.32
CA LEU A 206 16.33 7.31 0.36
C LEU A 206 17.30 6.22 -0.12
N GLY A 207 16.82 4.98 -0.28
CA GLY A 207 17.56 3.92 -0.97
C GLY A 207 17.67 4.10 -2.48
N ALA A 208 17.04 5.13 -3.07
CA ALA A 208 17.24 5.47 -4.48
C ALA A 208 18.67 5.97 -4.71
N SER A 209 19.23 5.68 -5.89
CA SER A 209 20.60 6.05 -6.26
C SER A 209 20.85 7.56 -6.34
N GLU A 210 19.79 8.34 -6.52
CA GLU A 210 19.83 9.80 -6.63
C GLU A 210 18.55 10.42 -6.05
N PRO A 211 18.57 11.71 -5.65
CA PRO A 211 17.38 12.41 -5.20
C PRO A 211 16.23 12.36 -6.19
N LEU A 212 15.02 12.29 -5.68
CA LEU A 212 13.78 12.29 -6.45
C LEU A 212 13.23 13.71 -6.59
N ASP A 213 12.52 14.00 -7.69
CA ASP A 213 11.86 15.30 -7.87
C ASP A 213 10.53 15.36 -7.11
N LEU A 214 9.83 14.21 -7.02
CA LEU A 214 8.56 14.07 -6.31
C LEU A 214 8.54 12.76 -5.51
N ILE A 215 8.09 12.82 -4.27
CA ILE A 215 7.68 11.65 -3.49
C ILE A 215 6.17 11.71 -3.29
N LEU A 216 5.46 10.76 -3.87
CA LEU A 216 4.03 10.59 -3.71
C LEU A 216 3.77 9.53 -2.62
N VAL A 217 3.20 9.95 -1.50
CA VAL A 217 2.88 9.08 -0.36
C VAL A 217 1.37 8.85 -0.31
N VAL A 218 0.94 7.60 -0.34
CA VAL A 218 -0.46 7.21 -0.10
C VAL A 218 -0.55 6.51 1.24
N ALA A 219 -1.18 7.18 2.21
CA ALA A 219 -1.11 6.82 3.62
C ALA A 219 -2.50 6.53 4.25
N PRO A 220 -3.06 5.30 4.05
CA PRO A 220 -4.40 4.96 4.55
C PRO A 220 -4.56 5.02 6.07
N MET A 221 -3.46 4.83 6.82
CA MET A 221 -3.44 4.79 8.29
C MET A 221 -2.89 6.06 8.94
N ALA A 222 -2.70 7.13 8.16
CA ALA A 222 -2.22 8.42 8.65
C ALA A 222 -3.23 9.53 8.33
N ALA A 223 -4.50 9.32 8.66
CA ALA A 223 -5.55 10.32 8.45
C ALA A 223 -5.28 11.58 9.30
N ALA A 224 -5.35 12.76 8.66
CA ALA A 224 -5.14 14.03 9.35
C ALA A 224 -6.28 14.38 10.30
N GLU A 225 -7.49 13.85 10.04
CA GLU A 225 -8.69 14.11 10.80
C GLU A 225 -9.33 12.80 11.25
N THR A 226 -9.65 12.68 12.52
CA THR A 226 -10.44 11.56 13.05
C THR A 226 -11.93 11.77 12.80
N ARG A 227 -12.70 10.69 12.71
CA ARG A 227 -14.17 10.77 12.68
C ARG A 227 -14.72 11.23 14.03
N PRO A 228 -15.84 11.95 14.07
CA PRO A 228 -16.47 12.38 15.33
C PRO A 228 -16.89 11.19 16.21
N ASP A 229 -17.25 10.07 15.60
CA ASP A 229 -17.70 8.81 16.21
C ASP A 229 -16.58 7.75 16.29
N ALA A 230 -15.32 8.14 16.07
CA ALA A 230 -14.18 7.24 16.12
C ALA A 230 -14.04 6.60 17.50
N ARG A 231 -13.78 5.30 17.52
CA ARG A 231 -13.43 4.60 18.75
C ARG A 231 -12.05 5.05 19.21
N PHE A 232 -11.83 5.03 20.51
CA PHE A 232 -10.59 5.49 21.13
C PHE A 232 -9.32 4.90 20.47
N TYR A 233 -9.33 3.62 20.13
CA TYR A 233 -8.17 2.98 19.49
C TYR A 233 -7.94 3.45 18.05
N GLU A 234 -8.98 3.82 17.30
CA GLU A 234 -8.84 4.35 15.94
C GLU A 234 -8.06 5.68 15.95
N ALA A 235 -8.42 6.57 16.88
CA ALA A 235 -7.73 7.85 17.04
C ALA A 235 -6.25 7.68 17.43
N ILE A 236 -5.94 6.65 18.25
CA ILE A 236 -4.55 6.33 18.61
C ILE A 236 -3.79 5.84 17.36
N PHE A 237 -4.36 4.90 16.59
CA PHE A 237 -3.68 4.37 15.40
C PHE A 237 -3.43 5.45 14.35
N ASP A 238 -4.43 6.30 14.07
CA ASP A 238 -4.27 7.38 13.10
C ASP A 238 -3.23 8.42 13.59
N ARG A 239 -3.19 8.72 14.90
CA ARG A 239 -2.18 9.61 15.46
C ARG A 239 -0.77 9.01 15.36
N LEU A 240 -0.59 7.76 15.76
CA LEU A 240 0.71 7.08 15.66
C LEU A 240 1.17 6.98 14.19
N GLY A 241 0.25 6.72 13.26
CA GLY A 241 0.54 6.73 11.84
C GLY A 241 0.98 8.10 11.32
N CYS A 242 0.32 9.18 11.78
CA CYS A 242 0.72 10.54 11.44
C CYS A 242 2.08 10.93 12.03
N GLU A 243 2.34 10.58 13.30
CA GLU A 243 3.62 10.87 13.96
C GLU A 243 4.78 10.14 13.28
N ALA A 244 4.61 8.84 12.97
CA ALA A 244 5.61 8.06 12.25
C ALA A 244 5.89 8.63 10.87
N LEU A 245 4.85 8.92 10.10
CA LEU A 245 5.01 9.53 8.77
C LEU A 245 5.71 10.89 8.85
N ALA A 246 5.38 11.74 9.82
CA ALA A 246 6.02 13.04 9.99
C ALA A 246 7.54 12.88 10.22
N ALA A 247 7.96 11.99 11.12
CA ALA A 247 9.37 11.71 11.39
C ALA A 247 10.12 11.16 10.16
N GLU A 248 9.47 10.29 9.38
CA GLU A 248 10.01 9.77 8.12
C GLU A 248 10.21 10.89 7.09
N LEU A 249 9.22 11.77 6.94
CA LEU A 249 9.29 12.90 6.01
C LEU A 249 10.32 13.95 6.45
N GLU A 250 10.51 14.19 7.75
CA GLU A 250 11.61 15.02 8.26
C GLU A 250 12.96 14.44 7.83
N THR A 251 13.14 13.12 7.95
CA THR A 251 14.37 12.45 7.51
C THR A 251 14.59 12.61 6.01
N VAL A 252 13.55 12.44 5.20
CA VAL A 252 13.60 12.62 3.75
C VAL A 252 13.94 14.06 3.38
N THR A 253 13.24 15.03 3.97
CA THR A 253 13.45 16.46 3.67
C THR A 253 14.84 16.93 4.10
N ALA A 254 15.38 16.41 5.19
CA ALA A 254 16.74 16.69 5.61
C ALA A 254 17.78 16.16 4.62
N ALA A 255 17.55 14.97 4.03
CA ALA A 255 18.44 14.37 3.05
C ALA A 255 18.28 14.99 1.64
N TRP A 256 17.05 15.28 1.24
CA TRP A 256 16.70 15.82 -0.10
C TRP A 256 15.82 17.06 0.02
N PRO A 257 16.39 18.24 0.33
CA PRO A 257 15.63 19.47 0.61
C PRO A 257 14.85 20.02 -0.60
N ASP A 258 15.27 19.69 -1.82
CA ASP A 258 14.65 20.16 -3.06
C ASP A 258 13.54 19.21 -3.57
N THR A 259 13.31 18.08 -2.89
CA THR A 259 12.29 17.09 -3.29
C THR A 259 10.90 17.54 -2.86
N GLU A 260 9.97 17.63 -3.80
CA GLU A 260 8.57 17.85 -3.44
C GLU A 260 7.95 16.59 -2.84
N VAL A 261 7.17 16.74 -1.77
CA VAL A 261 6.45 15.63 -1.12
C VAL A 261 4.96 15.90 -1.16
N LEU A 262 4.22 14.98 -1.76
CA LEU A 262 2.75 15.02 -1.78
C LEU A 262 2.17 13.81 -1.03
N VAL A 263 1.41 14.08 0.03
CA VAL A 263 0.78 13.05 0.85
C VAL A 263 -0.73 12.99 0.59
N LEU A 264 -1.20 11.85 0.10
CA LEU A 264 -2.61 11.55 -0.11
C LEU A 264 -3.14 10.71 1.06
N ARG A 265 -4.11 11.24 1.79
CA ARG A 265 -4.69 10.66 3.00
C ARG A 265 -6.21 10.51 2.84
N PRO A 266 -6.84 9.54 3.53
CA PRO A 266 -8.30 9.48 3.57
C PRO A 266 -8.87 10.66 4.36
N ASP A 267 -9.94 11.26 3.84
CA ASP A 267 -10.77 12.23 4.57
C ASP A 267 -11.79 11.51 5.47
N ARG A 268 -12.55 12.28 6.24
CA ARG A 268 -13.60 11.74 7.14
C ARG A 268 -14.62 10.87 6.41
N SER A 269 -14.95 11.18 5.17
CA SER A 269 -15.95 10.44 4.42
C SER A 269 -15.43 9.08 3.93
N ILE A 270 -14.14 8.99 3.62
CA ILE A 270 -13.47 7.70 3.31
C ILE A 270 -13.31 6.90 4.61
N LEU A 271 -12.94 7.55 5.72
CA LEU A 271 -12.82 6.88 7.01
C LEU A 271 -14.14 6.25 7.49
N ALA A 272 -15.27 6.83 7.13
CA ALA A 272 -16.58 6.25 7.45
C ALA A 272 -16.77 4.86 6.81
N GLU A 273 -16.21 4.62 5.63
CA GLU A 273 -16.25 3.33 4.95
C GLU A 273 -15.13 2.37 5.39
N THR A 274 -13.96 2.90 5.75
CA THR A 274 -12.76 2.10 6.04
C THR A 274 -12.62 1.70 7.50
N ARG A 275 -13.34 2.34 8.42
CA ARG A 275 -13.34 2.08 9.87
C ARG A 275 -14.71 1.57 10.32
N PRO A 276 -14.84 0.84 11.41
CA PRO A 276 -13.79 0.52 12.39
C PRO A 276 -12.94 -0.72 12.07
N ASN A 277 -13.20 -1.43 10.97
CA ASN A 277 -12.48 -2.67 10.65
C ASN A 277 -11.74 -2.59 9.29
N PRO A 278 -10.46 -2.20 9.29
CA PRO A 278 -9.65 -2.13 8.06
C PRO A 278 -9.51 -3.48 7.32
N LEU A 279 -9.77 -4.58 7.99
CA LEU A 279 -9.69 -5.94 7.42
C LEU A 279 -11.04 -6.43 6.86
N SER A 280 -12.07 -5.59 6.84
CA SER A 280 -13.39 -5.96 6.31
C SER A 280 -13.39 -6.08 4.79
N THR A 281 -13.68 -7.26 4.28
CA THR A 281 -13.86 -7.47 2.83
C THR A 281 -15.18 -6.88 2.32
N ALA A 282 -16.22 -6.82 3.15
CA ALA A 282 -17.48 -6.17 2.81
C ALA A 282 -17.33 -4.65 2.61
N ALA A 283 -16.38 -4.02 3.30
CA ALA A 283 -16.11 -2.59 3.15
C ALA A 283 -15.21 -2.26 1.94
N ALA A 284 -14.68 -3.24 1.23
CA ALA A 284 -13.72 -3.01 0.14
C ALA A 284 -14.32 -2.20 -1.01
N LEU A 285 -15.47 -2.60 -1.54
CA LEU A 285 -16.12 -1.89 -2.65
C LEU A 285 -16.64 -0.50 -2.24
N PRO A 286 -17.37 -0.34 -1.12
CA PRO A 286 -17.74 0.98 -0.62
C PRO A 286 -16.54 1.92 -0.46
N ALA A 287 -15.45 1.47 0.15
CA ALA A 287 -14.23 2.25 0.33
C ALA A 287 -13.59 2.65 -1.00
N PHE A 288 -13.52 1.73 -1.97
CA PHE A 288 -13.01 2.02 -3.31
C PHE A 288 -13.84 3.08 -4.03
N LEU A 289 -15.17 2.92 -4.08
CA LEU A 289 -16.07 3.86 -4.76
C LEU A 289 -16.06 5.24 -4.08
N LYS A 290 -16.01 5.28 -2.75
CA LYS A 290 -15.88 6.52 -2.00
C LYS A 290 -14.56 7.21 -2.34
N THR A 291 -13.45 6.45 -2.36
CA THR A 291 -12.12 6.98 -2.69
C THR A 291 -12.09 7.58 -4.09
N LEU A 292 -12.61 6.89 -5.10
CA LEU A 292 -12.69 7.44 -6.46
C LEU A 292 -13.41 8.79 -6.51
N ARG A 293 -14.54 8.88 -5.79
CA ARG A 293 -15.35 10.12 -5.75
C ARG A 293 -14.58 11.26 -5.08
N VAL A 294 -13.94 10.99 -3.94
CA VAL A 294 -13.21 12.01 -3.16
C VAL A 294 -11.92 12.40 -3.87
N MET A 295 -11.14 11.44 -4.36
CA MET A 295 -9.86 11.72 -5.02
C MET A 295 -10.03 12.58 -6.27
N ARG A 296 -11.13 12.50 -6.99
CA ARG A 296 -11.42 13.40 -8.10
C ARG A 296 -11.36 14.88 -7.68
N ALA A 297 -11.94 15.22 -6.54
CA ALA A 297 -11.91 16.59 -6.01
C ALA A 297 -10.55 16.93 -5.40
N THR A 298 -9.95 16.00 -4.63
CA THR A 298 -8.65 16.18 -3.99
C THR A 298 -7.55 16.45 -5.02
N LEU A 299 -7.48 15.65 -6.09
CA LEU A 299 -6.44 15.80 -7.12
C LEU A 299 -6.62 17.07 -7.97
N ALA A 300 -7.84 17.60 -8.09
CA ALA A 300 -8.13 18.86 -8.75
C ALA A 300 -7.90 20.08 -7.83
N GLY A 301 -7.57 19.86 -6.56
CA GLY A 301 -7.36 20.93 -5.58
C GLY A 301 -6.18 21.85 -5.92
N PRO A 302 -6.23 23.11 -5.46
CA PRO A 302 -5.23 24.14 -5.83
C PRO A 302 -3.83 23.85 -5.28
N GLU A 303 -3.69 23.03 -4.25
CA GLU A 303 -2.40 22.63 -3.68
C GLU A 303 -1.84 21.35 -4.31
N VAL A 304 -2.72 20.47 -4.79
CA VAL A 304 -2.35 19.14 -5.31
C VAL A 304 -2.10 19.17 -6.82
N TRP A 305 -3.04 19.75 -7.59
CA TRP A 305 -2.95 19.73 -9.04
C TRP A 305 -1.67 20.35 -9.62
N PRO A 306 -1.17 21.51 -9.14
CA PRO A 306 0.06 22.09 -9.68
C PRO A 306 1.28 21.17 -9.53
N VAL A 307 1.38 20.42 -8.42
CA VAL A 307 2.45 19.44 -8.19
C VAL A 307 2.31 18.27 -9.16
N LEU A 308 1.12 17.69 -9.26
CA LEU A 308 0.86 16.58 -10.19
C LEU A 308 1.11 16.97 -11.64
N ALA A 309 0.66 18.16 -12.05
CA ALA A 309 0.83 18.66 -13.40
C ALA A 309 2.31 18.89 -13.76
N ARG A 310 3.13 19.28 -12.79
CA ARG A 310 4.57 19.50 -12.96
C ARG A 310 5.31 18.18 -13.18
N HIS A 311 4.99 17.16 -12.39
CA HIS A 311 5.79 15.94 -12.31
C HIS A 311 5.19 14.75 -13.06
N LEU A 312 3.87 14.62 -13.10
CA LEU A 312 3.20 13.42 -13.62
C LEU A 312 2.47 13.63 -14.93
N ALA A 313 2.01 14.87 -15.24
CA ALA A 313 1.30 15.08 -16.48
C ALA A 313 2.27 14.97 -17.68
N PRO A 314 1.88 14.26 -18.77
CA PRO A 314 2.70 14.22 -19.97
C PRO A 314 2.89 15.64 -20.48
N ALA A 315 4.13 16.00 -20.80
CA ALA A 315 4.42 17.26 -21.48
C ALA A 315 3.42 17.40 -22.63
N ARG A 316 2.56 18.44 -22.60
CA ARG A 316 1.57 18.66 -23.63
C ARG A 316 2.28 18.56 -24.97
N ARG A 317 2.03 17.51 -25.74
CA ARG A 317 2.34 17.51 -27.16
C ARG A 317 1.64 18.75 -27.70
N ARG A 318 2.40 19.80 -28.01
CA ARG A 318 1.90 20.92 -28.81
C ARG A 318 1.45 20.27 -30.10
N LEU A 319 0.16 20.00 -30.22
CA LEU A 319 -0.43 19.71 -31.53
C LEU A 319 -0.03 20.88 -32.39
N PRO A 320 0.63 20.67 -33.56
CA PRO A 320 0.92 21.73 -34.45
C PRO A 320 -0.43 22.35 -34.89
N TRP A 321 -0.68 23.55 -34.40
CA TRP A 321 -1.81 24.37 -34.85
C TRP A 321 -1.62 24.66 -36.34
N GLY A 322 -2.31 23.92 -37.20
CA GLY A 322 -2.21 24.16 -38.62
C GLY A 322 -2.82 23.08 -39.50
N ARG A 323 -4.06 22.68 -39.27
CA ARG A 323 -4.96 22.27 -40.35
C ARG A 323 -6.38 22.65 -39.97
N ARG A 324 -6.83 23.80 -40.45
CA ARG A 324 -8.27 24.11 -40.48
C ARG A 324 -8.93 23.05 -41.37
N LEU A 325 -9.70 22.16 -40.79
CA LEU A 325 -10.67 21.35 -41.51
C LEU A 325 -11.69 22.32 -42.11
N ARG A 326 -11.56 22.62 -43.42
CA ARG A 326 -12.64 23.21 -44.19
C ARG A 326 -13.71 22.12 -44.33
N ILE A 327 -14.75 22.20 -43.54
CA ILE A 327 -15.98 21.45 -43.77
C ILE A 327 -16.68 22.19 -44.92
N GLY A 328 -16.58 21.65 -46.12
CA GLY A 328 -17.35 22.11 -47.28
C GLY A 328 -18.81 21.70 -47.07
N LEU A 329 -19.65 22.64 -46.69
CA LEU A 329 -21.11 22.52 -46.84
C LEU A 329 -21.43 22.72 -48.30
N SER A 330 -21.61 21.61 -49.05
CA SER A 330 -22.28 21.62 -50.36
C SER A 330 -23.76 21.84 -50.12
N ARG A 331 -24.27 22.95 -50.60
CA ARG A 331 -25.72 23.17 -50.78
C ARG A 331 -26.14 22.47 -52.07
N ALA A 332 -27.07 21.58 -51.98
CA ALA A 332 -28.05 21.26 -53.00
C ALA A 332 -29.36 20.87 -52.29
#